data_ea2185c72879ab28440fe275484ad039
#
_entry.id   ea2185c72879ab28440fe275484ad039
#
_cell.length_a   1.000
_cell.length_b   1.000
_cell.length_c   1.000
_cell.angle_alpha   90.00
_cell.angle_beta   90.00
_cell.angle_gamma   90.00
#
_symmetry.space_group_name_H-M   'P 1'
#
loop_
_entity.id
_entity.type
_entity.pdbx_description
1 polymer ?
#
loop_
_entity_poly.entity_id
_entity_poly.type
_entity_poly.pdbx_seq_one_letter_code
_entity_poly.pdbx_strand_id
1 'polypeptide(L)'
;MKNKQFIILAVVCVVTLLPFMGLTDFHTKGEPREAIVAYSMIETGNWTLPVNNGGDIAYKPPLFHWCIAALSSIAGKVTEYTSRMPSALALIAMVLGGFLFYAKRRGASVALLMGLITLSNFEVHRAGMNCRVDMMLTAFIVLALYQLYRCCEKGVPWIATLFMGCATLTKGPVGILLPCMVTGVFLLIRGTSFFKAFFSMALVAITSCILPALWYIAAYQQGGDNFISLVM
;
A
#
# COMPACT_ATOMS: atom_id res chain seq x y z
N MET A 1 -19.19 12.26 20.13
CA MET A 1 -17.76 12.62 20.24
C MET A 1 -16.89 11.88 19.22
N LYS A 2 -16.91 10.56 19.13
CA LYS A 2 -16.06 9.76 18.22
C LYS A 2 -16.19 10.17 16.74
N ASN A 3 -17.40 10.34 16.24
CA ASN A 3 -17.66 10.71 14.84
C ASN A 3 -17.13 12.13 14.52
N LYS A 4 -17.26 13.10 15.45
CA LYS A 4 -16.75 14.46 15.28
C LYS A 4 -15.22 14.46 15.12
N GLN A 5 -14.51 13.73 15.98
CA GLN A 5 -13.03 13.65 15.92
C GLN A 5 -12.53 12.92 14.67
N PHE A 6 -13.25 11.88 14.22
CA PHE A 6 -12.96 11.22 12.95
C PHE A 6 -13.11 12.18 11.76
N ILE A 7 -14.20 12.95 11.72
CA ILE A 7 -14.44 13.93 10.65
C ILE A 7 -13.37 15.02 10.67
N ILE A 8 -13.00 15.54 11.86
CA ILE A 8 -11.92 16.52 11.99
C ILE A 8 -10.63 15.97 11.38
N LEU A 9 -10.23 14.74 11.75
CA LEU A 9 -9.02 14.14 11.23
C LEU A 9 -9.09 13.92 9.71
N ALA A 10 -10.22 13.46 9.19
CA ALA A 10 -10.44 13.28 7.76
C ALA A 10 -10.33 14.61 6.99
N VAL A 11 -10.95 15.66 7.51
CA VAL A 11 -10.85 17.01 6.90
C VAL A 11 -9.40 17.52 6.92
N VAL A 12 -8.69 17.36 8.04
CA VAL A 12 -7.27 17.74 8.13
C VAL A 12 -6.44 16.98 7.10
N CYS A 13 -6.62 15.66 6.98
CA CYS A 13 -5.91 14.86 5.96
C CYS A 13 -6.18 15.37 4.54
N VAL A 14 -7.44 15.61 4.20
CA VAL A 14 -7.83 16.09 2.86
C VAL A 14 -7.23 17.47 2.57
N VAL A 15 -7.38 18.41 3.50
CA VAL A 15 -6.93 19.81 3.31
C VAL A 15 -5.40 19.92 3.27
N THR A 16 -4.68 19.08 4.00
CA THR A 16 -3.20 19.14 4.03
C THR A 16 -2.53 18.41 2.88
N LEU A 17 -3.21 17.47 2.23
CA LEU A 17 -2.62 16.64 1.17
C LEU A 17 -3.14 17.02 -0.22
N LEU A 18 -4.47 16.94 -0.45
CA LEU A 18 -5.02 16.95 -1.80
C LEU A 18 -4.79 18.25 -2.57
N PRO A 19 -4.92 19.48 -1.99
CA PRO A 19 -4.75 20.71 -2.77
C PRO A 19 -3.34 20.96 -3.31
N PHE A 20 -2.33 20.32 -2.73
CA PHE A 20 -0.92 20.65 -2.97
C PHE A 20 -0.20 19.69 -3.92
N MET A 21 -0.79 18.56 -4.27
CA MET A 21 -0.11 17.49 -5.05
C MET A 21 0.29 17.87 -6.47
N GLY A 22 -0.41 18.84 -7.09
CA GLY A 22 -0.16 19.27 -8.46
C GLY A 22 0.56 20.62 -8.59
N LEU A 23 0.99 21.22 -7.46
CA LEU A 23 1.59 22.57 -7.46
C LEU A 23 3.04 22.59 -7.94
N THR A 24 3.70 21.47 -7.95
CA THR A 24 5.13 21.35 -8.29
C THR A 24 5.38 20.21 -9.25
N ASP A 25 6.35 20.39 -10.14
CA ASP A 25 6.85 19.34 -11.00
C ASP A 25 7.36 18.13 -10.20
N PHE A 26 7.65 17.03 -10.87
CA PHE A 26 8.28 15.88 -10.21
C PHE A 26 9.66 16.22 -9.67
N HIS A 27 9.89 15.97 -8.38
CA HIS A 27 11.14 16.34 -7.69
C HIS A 27 12.24 15.29 -7.77
N THR A 28 11.87 14.03 -7.99
CA THR A 28 12.82 12.91 -7.98
C THR A 28 12.73 12.13 -9.27
N LYS A 29 13.87 11.56 -9.71
CA LYS A 29 13.91 10.68 -10.92
C LYS A 29 12.96 9.48 -10.84
N GLY A 30 12.53 9.11 -9.64
CA GLY A 30 11.61 7.98 -9.43
C GLY A 30 10.15 8.31 -9.73
N GLU A 31 9.71 9.56 -9.54
CA GLU A 31 8.31 9.94 -9.74
C GLU A 31 7.88 9.85 -11.22
N PRO A 32 8.60 10.50 -12.17
CA PRO A 32 8.21 10.41 -13.58
C PRO A 32 8.26 8.98 -14.11
N ARG A 33 9.15 8.13 -13.60
CA ARG A 33 9.21 6.73 -14.00
C ARG A 33 7.91 5.98 -13.67
N GLU A 34 7.36 6.15 -12.48
CA GLU A 34 6.09 5.53 -12.09
C GLU A 34 4.92 6.10 -12.94
N ALA A 35 4.94 7.40 -13.23
CA ALA A 35 3.93 8.05 -14.06
C ALA A 35 3.99 7.57 -15.54
N ILE A 36 5.18 7.41 -16.11
CA ILE A 36 5.39 6.92 -17.49
C ILE A 36 4.88 5.48 -17.64
N VAL A 37 5.11 4.61 -16.64
CA VAL A 37 4.58 3.24 -16.67
C VAL A 37 3.04 3.25 -16.70
N ALA A 38 2.40 4.09 -15.89
CA ALA A 38 0.95 4.23 -15.90
C ALA A 38 0.41 4.84 -17.21
N TYR A 39 1.14 5.80 -17.79
CA TYR A 39 0.84 6.35 -19.11
C TYR A 39 0.91 5.26 -20.19
N SER A 40 1.97 4.46 -20.20
CA SER A 40 2.10 3.33 -21.12
C SER A 40 0.96 2.32 -21.01
N MET A 41 0.46 2.04 -19.77
CA MET A 41 -0.71 1.18 -19.59
C MET A 41 -1.96 1.73 -20.30
N ILE A 42 -2.18 3.04 -20.22
CA ILE A 42 -3.35 3.69 -20.86
C ILE A 42 -3.19 3.68 -22.39
N GLU A 43 -2.02 4.06 -22.90
CA GLU A 43 -1.76 4.17 -24.35
C GLU A 43 -1.78 2.81 -25.07
N THR A 44 -1.17 1.79 -24.46
CA THR A 44 -1.04 0.47 -25.09
C THR A 44 -2.16 -0.48 -24.75
N GLY A 45 -2.97 -0.18 -23.73
CA GLY A 45 -3.95 -1.11 -23.16
C GLY A 45 -3.33 -2.31 -22.43
N ASN A 46 -2.00 -2.32 -22.23
CA ASN A 46 -1.31 -3.41 -21.53
C ASN A 46 -1.20 -3.13 -20.03
N TRP A 47 -2.11 -3.70 -19.27
CA TRP A 47 -2.18 -3.56 -17.81
C TRP A 47 -1.41 -4.64 -17.06
N THR A 48 -0.97 -5.69 -17.76
CA THR A 48 -0.28 -6.82 -17.14
C THR A 48 1.23 -6.61 -17.09
N LEU A 49 1.83 -6.29 -18.26
CA LEU A 49 3.25 -6.03 -18.41
C LEU A 49 3.48 -4.72 -19.17
N PRO A 50 3.26 -3.57 -18.50
CA PRO A 50 3.51 -2.28 -19.12
C PRO A 50 5.01 -2.07 -19.34
N VAL A 51 5.33 -1.17 -20.25
CA VAL A 51 6.72 -0.79 -20.55
C VAL A 51 7.08 0.56 -19.95
N ASN A 52 8.35 0.74 -19.67
CA ASN A 52 8.95 1.99 -19.24
C ASN A 52 9.79 2.56 -20.41
N ASN A 53 9.69 3.86 -20.64
CA ASN A 53 10.46 4.57 -21.70
C ASN A 53 10.44 3.90 -23.08
N GLY A 54 9.31 3.29 -23.47
CA GLY A 54 9.11 2.78 -24.82
C GLY A 54 9.77 1.44 -25.17
N GLY A 55 10.31 0.71 -24.19
CA GLY A 55 10.94 -0.58 -24.51
C GLY A 55 11.17 -1.52 -23.33
N ASP A 56 11.59 -0.99 -22.20
CA ASP A 56 11.92 -1.82 -21.03
C ASP A 56 10.65 -2.27 -20.30
N ILE A 57 10.56 -3.56 -20.01
CA ILE A 57 9.46 -4.09 -19.19
C ILE A 57 9.55 -3.48 -17.77
N ALA A 58 8.41 -3.00 -17.27
CA ALA A 58 8.32 -2.55 -15.88
C ALA A 58 8.34 -3.78 -14.94
N TYR A 59 9.46 -3.98 -14.25
CA TYR A 59 9.70 -5.16 -13.39
C TYR A 59 9.00 -5.10 -12.02
N LYS A 60 8.49 -3.93 -11.62
CA LYS A 60 7.77 -3.80 -10.35
C LYS A 60 6.36 -4.36 -10.44
N PRO A 61 5.82 -4.96 -9.36
CA PRO A 61 4.41 -5.34 -9.30
C PRO A 61 3.50 -4.12 -9.57
N PRO A 62 2.34 -4.31 -10.23
CA PRO A 62 1.66 -3.24 -10.95
C PRO A 62 0.65 -2.43 -10.12
N LEU A 63 0.33 -2.80 -8.89
CA LEU A 63 -0.82 -2.22 -8.16
C LEU A 63 -0.76 -0.69 -8.06
N PHE A 64 0.42 -0.13 -7.80
CA PHE A 64 0.58 1.33 -7.73
C PHE A 64 0.31 1.99 -9.07
N HIS A 65 0.84 1.41 -10.16
CA HIS A 65 0.62 1.90 -11.52
C HIS A 65 -0.83 1.74 -11.97
N TRP A 66 -1.49 0.64 -11.59
CA TRP A 66 -2.94 0.48 -11.83
C TRP A 66 -3.76 1.60 -11.17
N CYS A 67 -3.42 1.98 -9.94
CA CYS A 67 -4.09 3.08 -9.27
C CYS A 67 -3.85 4.43 -9.97
N ILE A 68 -2.62 4.72 -10.41
CA ILE A 68 -2.31 5.92 -11.19
C ILE A 68 -3.10 5.91 -12.50
N ALA A 69 -3.02 4.82 -13.27
CA ALA A 69 -3.67 4.70 -14.57
C ALA A 69 -5.19 4.84 -14.45
N ALA A 70 -5.81 4.20 -13.46
CA ALA A 70 -7.26 4.32 -13.21
C ALA A 70 -7.68 5.75 -12.88
N LEU A 71 -6.97 6.42 -11.96
CA LEU A 71 -7.26 7.82 -11.60
C LEU A 71 -7.02 8.78 -12.75
N SER A 72 -5.95 8.55 -13.52
CA SER A 72 -5.63 9.36 -14.71
C SER A 72 -6.63 9.17 -15.84
N SER A 73 -7.14 7.96 -16.03
CA SER A 73 -8.20 7.68 -17.01
C SER A 73 -9.51 8.42 -16.66
N ILE A 74 -9.84 8.50 -15.37
CA ILE A 74 -11.01 9.28 -14.91
C ILE A 74 -10.80 10.79 -15.14
N ALA A 75 -9.58 11.28 -14.89
CA ALA A 75 -9.21 12.69 -15.06
C ALA A 75 -8.94 13.08 -16.53
N GLY A 76 -8.85 12.11 -17.44
CA GLY A 76 -8.57 12.29 -18.87
C GLY A 76 -7.11 12.46 -19.23
N LYS A 77 -6.17 12.55 -18.26
CA LYS A 77 -4.73 12.67 -18.49
C LYS A 77 -3.89 12.26 -17.30
N VAL A 78 -2.65 11.81 -17.57
CA VAL A 78 -1.63 11.58 -16.55
C VAL A 78 -0.96 12.93 -16.22
N THR A 79 -0.96 13.31 -14.95
CA THR A 79 -0.35 14.54 -14.42
C THR A 79 0.37 14.24 -13.11
N GLU A 80 1.14 15.19 -12.59
CA GLU A 80 1.75 15.11 -11.27
C GLU A 80 0.69 14.87 -10.20
N TYR A 81 -0.45 15.55 -10.32
CA TYR A 81 -1.58 15.42 -9.41
C TYR A 81 -2.15 13.99 -9.39
N THR A 82 -2.53 13.45 -10.56
CA THR A 82 -3.11 12.10 -10.66
C THR A 82 -2.11 11.02 -10.29
N SER A 83 -0.82 11.25 -10.55
CA SER A 83 0.26 10.30 -10.24
C SER A 83 0.59 10.23 -8.74
N ARG A 84 0.47 11.34 -8.00
CA ARG A 84 0.67 11.39 -6.54
C ARG A 84 -0.56 10.97 -5.74
N MET A 85 -1.75 11.04 -6.35
CA MET A 85 -3.03 10.73 -5.69
C MET A 85 -3.06 9.36 -4.98
N PRO A 86 -2.55 8.25 -5.56
CA PRO A 86 -2.54 6.96 -4.87
C PRO A 86 -1.76 6.98 -3.54
N SER A 87 -0.63 7.71 -3.48
CA SER A 87 0.15 7.86 -2.24
C SER A 87 -0.62 8.66 -1.18
N ALA A 88 -1.27 9.76 -1.57
CA ALA A 88 -2.06 10.56 -0.65
C ALA A 88 -3.27 9.79 -0.10
N LEU A 89 -3.99 9.07 -0.97
CA LEU A 89 -5.12 8.22 -0.55
C LEU A 89 -4.67 7.09 0.38
N ALA A 90 -3.50 6.49 0.13
CA ALA A 90 -2.92 5.47 0.99
C ALA A 90 -2.58 6.03 2.39
N LEU A 91 -1.98 7.24 2.46
CA LEU A 91 -1.72 7.92 3.72
C LEU A 91 -3.01 8.22 4.47
N ILE A 92 -4.02 8.77 3.80
CA ILE A 92 -5.34 9.05 4.40
C ILE A 92 -5.95 7.75 4.96
N ALA A 93 -5.94 6.67 4.17
CA ALA A 93 -6.46 5.37 4.60
C ALA A 93 -5.71 4.82 5.82
N MET A 94 -4.37 4.95 5.86
CA MET A 94 -3.55 4.52 6.98
C MET A 94 -3.87 5.32 8.25
N VAL A 95 -3.95 6.64 8.17
CA VAL A 95 -4.23 7.52 9.31
C VAL A 95 -5.64 7.29 9.85
N LEU A 96 -6.65 7.23 8.97
CA LEU A 96 -8.04 6.97 9.38
C LEU A 96 -8.25 5.54 9.88
N GLY A 97 -7.59 4.55 9.27
CA GLY A 97 -7.57 3.17 9.75
C GLY A 97 -6.95 3.07 11.15
N GLY A 98 -5.86 3.80 11.38
CA GLY A 98 -5.23 3.95 12.70
C GLY A 98 -6.18 4.58 13.72
N PHE A 99 -6.88 5.66 13.33
CA PHE A 99 -7.90 6.24 14.20
C PHE A 99 -8.97 5.22 14.62
N LEU A 100 -9.51 4.46 13.65
CA LEU A 100 -10.54 3.46 13.95
C LEU A 100 -10.02 2.34 14.87
N PHE A 101 -8.75 1.97 14.72
CA PHE A 101 -8.10 0.97 15.56
C PHE A 101 -7.89 1.48 17.00
N TYR A 102 -7.31 2.66 17.17
CA TYR A 102 -6.97 3.21 18.48
C TYR A 102 -8.18 3.79 19.23
N ALA A 103 -9.17 4.35 18.54
CA ALA A 103 -10.36 4.91 19.15
C ALA A 103 -11.17 3.86 19.95
N LYS A 104 -11.12 2.59 19.53
CA LYS A 104 -11.76 1.48 20.25
C LYS A 104 -10.98 1.05 21.50
N ARG A 105 -9.67 1.31 21.56
CA ARG A 105 -8.76 0.82 22.61
C ARG A 105 -8.33 1.89 23.61
N ARG A 106 -8.16 3.11 23.17
CA ARG A 106 -7.59 4.22 23.94
C ARG A 106 -8.46 5.46 23.97
N GLY A 107 -9.62 5.42 23.32
CA GLY A 107 -10.53 6.55 23.21
C GLY A 107 -10.24 7.46 22.00
N ALA A 108 -11.24 8.24 21.61
CA ALA A 108 -11.20 8.98 20.37
C ALA A 108 -10.24 10.18 20.39
N SER A 109 -10.01 10.80 21.57
CA SER A 109 -9.05 11.93 21.69
C SER A 109 -7.61 11.47 21.50
N VAL A 110 -7.24 10.33 22.08
CA VAL A 110 -5.91 9.72 21.89
C VAL A 110 -5.73 9.32 20.42
N ALA A 111 -6.75 8.71 19.80
CA ALA A 111 -6.71 8.32 18.40
C ALA A 111 -6.56 9.53 17.46
N LEU A 112 -7.22 10.66 17.76
CA LEU A 112 -7.05 11.91 17.03
C LEU A 112 -5.62 12.42 17.13
N LEU A 113 -5.07 12.50 18.35
CA LEU A 113 -3.70 12.95 18.57
C LEU A 113 -2.68 12.07 17.82
N MET A 114 -2.82 10.74 17.90
CA MET A 114 -1.96 9.81 17.18
C MET A 114 -2.05 10.01 15.67
N GLY A 115 -3.26 10.22 15.12
CA GLY A 115 -3.45 10.51 13.71
C GLY A 115 -2.77 11.82 13.27
N LEU A 116 -2.91 12.89 14.07
CA LEU A 116 -2.27 14.17 13.81
C LEU A 116 -0.73 14.08 13.88
N ILE A 117 -0.18 13.39 14.87
CA ILE A 117 1.27 13.16 14.98
C ILE A 117 1.78 12.35 13.79
N THR A 118 1.05 11.32 13.36
CA THR A 118 1.42 10.53 12.19
C THR A 118 1.44 11.39 10.92
N LEU A 119 0.40 12.21 10.72
CA LEU A 119 0.27 13.09 9.56
C LEU A 119 1.33 14.21 9.54
N SER A 120 1.72 14.74 10.70
CA SER A 120 2.72 15.80 10.83
C SER A 120 4.16 15.29 10.79
N ASN A 121 4.39 13.99 10.80
CA ASN A 121 5.73 13.44 10.64
C ASN A 121 6.25 13.75 9.23
N PHE A 122 7.42 14.39 9.15
CA PHE A 122 7.99 14.89 7.90
C PHE A 122 8.10 13.79 6.83
N GLU A 123 8.68 12.63 7.15
CA GLU A 123 8.87 11.55 6.19
C GLU A 123 7.55 10.90 5.75
N VAL A 124 6.60 10.74 6.66
CA VAL A 124 5.28 10.17 6.35
C VAL A 124 4.50 11.14 5.44
N HIS A 125 4.50 12.43 5.77
CA HIS A 125 3.85 13.46 4.95
C HIS A 125 4.49 13.55 3.56
N ARG A 126 5.82 13.62 3.50
CA ARG A 126 6.58 13.63 2.25
C ARG A 126 6.30 12.40 1.39
N ALA A 127 6.25 11.20 1.98
CA ALA A 127 5.92 9.97 1.25
C ALA A 127 4.49 9.98 0.70
N GLY A 128 3.54 10.59 1.41
CA GLY A 128 2.15 10.77 0.95
C GLY A 128 2.01 11.77 -0.20
N MET A 129 2.96 12.70 -0.34
CA MET A 129 2.95 13.74 -1.38
C MET A 129 3.77 13.37 -2.62
N ASN A 130 4.45 12.22 -2.64
CA ASN A 130 5.32 11.79 -3.73
C ASN A 130 4.67 10.66 -4.54
N CYS A 131 4.93 10.64 -5.85
CA CYS A 131 4.55 9.53 -6.75
C CYS A 131 5.52 8.36 -6.57
N ARG A 132 5.37 7.61 -5.45
CA ARG A 132 6.22 6.45 -5.12
C ARG A 132 5.43 5.36 -4.43
N VAL A 133 5.81 4.12 -4.69
CA VAL A 133 5.17 2.91 -4.14
C VAL A 133 5.24 2.82 -2.60
N ASP A 134 6.18 3.55 -1.97
CA ASP A 134 6.56 3.38 -0.57
C ASP A 134 5.41 3.69 0.40
N MET A 135 4.65 4.77 0.15
CA MET A 135 3.52 5.12 1.03
C MET A 135 2.39 4.09 0.94
N MET A 136 2.06 3.63 -0.25
CA MET A 136 1.03 2.61 -0.45
C MET A 136 1.44 1.27 0.19
N LEU A 137 2.70 0.85 0.02
CA LEU A 137 3.25 -0.31 0.71
C LEU A 137 3.11 -0.19 2.23
N THR A 138 3.56 0.94 2.79
CA THR A 138 3.50 1.21 4.23
C THR A 138 2.06 1.17 4.75
N ALA A 139 1.13 1.80 4.03
CA ALA A 139 -0.28 1.80 4.40
C ALA A 139 -0.86 0.38 4.46
N PHE A 140 -0.62 -0.44 3.45
CA PHE A 140 -1.08 -1.82 3.44
C PHE A 140 -0.45 -2.67 4.55
N ILE A 141 0.85 -2.52 4.81
CA ILE A 141 1.53 -3.22 5.91
C ILE A 141 0.94 -2.82 7.26
N VAL A 142 0.76 -1.53 7.53
CA VAL A 142 0.21 -1.04 8.80
C VAL A 142 -1.24 -1.51 8.99
N LEU A 143 -2.07 -1.42 7.95
CA LEU A 143 -3.45 -1.90 7.99
C LEU A 143 -3.52 -3.42 8.18
N ALA A 144 -2.61 -4.19 7.55
CA ALA A 144 -2.48 -5.62 7.78
C ALA A 144 -2.12 -5.92 9.24
N LEU A 145 -1.14 -5.23 9.82
CA LEU A 145 -0.75 -5.39 11.22
C LEU A 145 -1.90 -5.09 12.19
N TYR A 146 -2.71 -4.05 11.93
CA TYR A 146 -3.90 -3.79 12.73
C TYR A 146 -4.91 -4.95 12.69
N GLN A 147 -5.10 -5.57 11.52
CA GLN A 147 -6.00 -6.72 11.39
C GLN A 147 -5.42 -7.98 12.02
N LEU A 148 -4.13 -8.26 11.81
CA LEU A 148 -3.45 -9.39 12.46
C LEU A 148 -3.52 -9.30 13.98
N TYR A 149 -3.29 -8.11 14.55
CA TYR A 149 -3.45 -7.88 15.99
C TYR A 149 -4.88 -8.17 16.47
N ARG A 150 -5.92 -7.70 15.71
CA ARG A 150 -7.33 -8.00 16.04
C ARG A 150 -7.65 -9.49 15.98
N CYS A 151 -7.04 -10.21 15.01
CA CYS A 151 -7.24 -11.65 14.84
C CYS A 151 -6.57 -12.46 15.95
N CYS A 152 -5.44 -11.98 16.51
CA CYS A 152 -4.87 -12.55 17.72
C CYS A 152 -5.83 -12.46 18.94
N GLU A 153 -6.78 -11.51 18.90
CA GLU A 153 -7.84 -11.40 19.90
C GLU A 153 -9.04 -12.30 19.52
N LYS A 154 -9.49 -12.24 18.30
CA LYS A 154 -10.68 -13.02 17.80
C LYS A 154 -10.71 -13.05 16.25
N GLY A 155 -10.82 -14.24 15.67
CA GLY A 155 -11.25 -14.45 14.29
C GLY A 155 -10.17 -14.84 13.29
N VAL A 156 -10.52 -14.81 12.01
CA VAL A 156 -9.71 -15.25 10.88
C VAL A 156 -9.15 -14.03 10.15
N PRO A 157 -7.87 -14.02 9.74
CA PRO A 157 -7.19 -12.83 9.23
C PRO A 157 -7.42 -12.53 7.73
N TRP A 158 -8.62 -12.81 7.16
CA TRP A 158 -8.89 -12.63 5.72
C TRP A 158 -8.60 -11.22 5.22
N ILE A 159 -8.95 -10.19 6.00
CA ILE A 159 -8.67 -8.80 5.62
C ILE A 159 -7.16 -8.51 5.68
N ALA A 160 -6.45 -9.12 6.64
CA ALA A 160 -5.00 -8.98 6.72
C ALA A 160 -4.32 -9.61 5.51
N THR A 161 -4.72 -10.82 5.10
CA THR A 161 -4.16 -11.50 3.91
C THR A 161 -4.40 -10.71 2.62
N LEU A 162 -5.57 -10.05 2.50
CA LEU A 162 -5.85 -9.15 1.38
C LEU A 162 -4.90 -7.95 1.37
N PHE A 163 -4.72 -7.27 2.49
CA PHE A 163 -3.78 -6.14 2.58
C PHE A 163 -2.33 -6.57 2.32
N MET A 164 -1.91 -7.74 2.81
CA MET A 164 -0.58 -8.28 2.55
C MET A 164 -0.38 -8.64 1.07
N GLY A 165 -1.40 -9.20 0.42
CA GLY A 165 -1.41 -9.45 -1.03
C GLY A 165 -1.28 -8.14 -1.83
N CYS A 166 -2.05 -7.11 -1.48
CA CYS A 166 -1.95 -5.78 -2.07
C CYS A 166 -0.57 -5.13 -1.82
N ALA A 167 -0.01 -5.27 -0.61
CA ALA A 167 1.33 -4.80 -0.31
C ALA A 167 2.39 -5.47 -1.20
N THR A 168 2.25 -6.78 -1.43
CA THR A 168 3.13 -7.55 -2.32
C THR A 168 2.98 -7.12 -3.78
N LEU A 169 1.75 -6.86 -4.24
CA LEU A 169 1.50 -6.30 -5.57
C LEU A 169 1.95 -4.82 -5.70
N THR A 170 2.34 -4.17 -4.61
CA THR A 170 2.91 -2.82 -4.63
C THR A 170 4.43 -2.83 -4.76
N LYS A 171 5.14 -3.69 -4.02
CA LYS A 171 6.62 -3.66 -3.98
C LYS A 171 7.28 -5.05 -3.81
N GLY A 172 6.53 -6.13 -3.96
CA GLY A 172 7.06 -7.50 -3.87
C GLY A 172 7.03 -8.11 -2.47
N PRO A 173 7.87 -9.14 -2.18
CA PRO A 173 7.72 -10.04 -1.03
C PRO A 173 7.75 -9.37 0.35
N VAL A 174 8.33 -8.19 0.47
CA VAL A 174 8.37 -7.42 1.74
C VAL A 174 6.97 -7.18 2.31
N GLY A 175 5.94 -7.11 1.43
CA GLY A 175 4.55 -6.92 1.83
C GLY A 175 3.98 -8.09 2.66
N ILE A 176 4.54 -9.28 2.53
CA ILE A 176 4.16 -10.47 3.32
C ILE A 176 5.16 -10.71 4.45
N LEU A 177 6.46 -10.65 4.14
CA LEU A 177 7.51 -11.00 5.09
C LEU A 177 7.48 -10.12 6.35
N LEU A 178 7.38 -8.81 6.18
CA LEU A 178 7.43 -7.89 7.30
C LEU A 178 6.26 -8.05 8.28
N PRO A 179 4.98 -8.07 7.84
CA PRO A 179 3.86 -8.34 8.75
C PRO A 179 3.93 -9.70 9.43
N CYS A 180 4.35 -10.76 8.72
CA CYS A 180 4.51 -12.09 9.29
C CYS A 180 5.60 -12.12 10.37
N MET A 181 6.76 -11.50 10.13
CA MET A 181 7.84 -11.42 11.11
C MET A 181 7.41 -10.66 12.37
N VAL A 182 6.84 -9.47 12.20
CA VAL A 182 6.38 -8.64 13.33
C VAL A 182 5.33 -9.38 14.16
N THR A 183 4.34 -9.99 13.50
CA THR A 183 3.27 -10.72 14.19
C THR A 183 3.78 -12.01 14.80
N GLY A 184 4.68 -12.72 14.14
CA GLY A 184 5.31 -13.94 14.65
C GLY A 184 6.07 -13.66 15.96
N VAL A 185 6.92 -12.63 15.97
CA VAL A 185 7.62 -12.19 17.19
C VAL A 185 6.64 -11.78 18.29
N PHE A 186 5.59 -11.05 17.94
CA PHE A 186 4.55 -10.66 18.90
C PHE A 186 3.85 -11.88 19.55
N LEU A 187 3.54 -12.92 18.75
CA LEU A 187 2.94 -14.16 19.26
C LEU A 187 3.88 -14.89 20.22
N LEU A 188 5.18 -14.94 19.92
CA LEU A 188 6.18 -15.54 20.81
C LEU A 188 6.29 -14.78 22.13
N ILE A 189 6.30 -13.45 22.12
CA ILE A 189 6.30 -12.61 23.33
C ILE A 189 5.05 -12.85 24.17
N ARG A 190 3.91 -13.15 23.52
CA ARG A 190 2.65 -13.52 24.22
C ARG A 190 2.63 -14.95 24.76
N GLY A 191 3.70 -15.71 24.65
CA GLY A 191 3.82 -17.06 25.14
C GLY A 191 3.23 -18.14 24.21
N THR A 192 2.94 -17.82 22.96
CA THR A 192 2.56 -18.84 21.97
C THR A 192 3.79 -19.69 21.63
N SER A 193 3.64 -21.03 21.57
CA SER A 193 4.77 -21.90 21.20
C SER A 193 5.28 -21.58 19.80
N PHE A 194 6.59 -21.75 19.59
CA PHE A 194 7.26 -21.45 18.32
C PHE A 194 6.59 -22.11 17.13
N PHE A 195 6.32 -23.42 17.19
CA PHE A 195 5.69 -24.16 16.10
C PHE A 195 4.30 -23.62 15.76
N LYS A 196 3.48 -23.31 16.78
CA LYS A 196 2.14 -22.73 16.55
C LYS A 196 2.21 -21.36 15.91
N ALA A 197 3.10 -20.49 16.36
CA ALA A 197 3.33 -19.18 15.78
C ALA A 197 3.82 -19.27 14.34
N PHE A 198 4.80 -20.17 14.08
CA PHE A 198 5.35 -20.40 12.75
C PHE A 198 4.29 -20.92 11.77
N PHE A 199 3.56 -22.00 12.09
CA PHE A 199 2.53 -22.53 11.20
C PHE A 199 1.38 -21.56 10.97
N SER A 200 0.99 -20.78 11.99
CA SER A 200 -0.01 -19.73 11.84
C SER A 200 0.44 -18.65 10.84
N MET A 201 1.67 -18.16 10.95
CA MET A 201 2.20 -17.16 10.04
C MET A 201 2.48 -17.73 8.65
N ALA A 202 2.91 -18.99 8.53
CA ALA A 202 3.07 -19.67 7.25
C ALA A 202 1.73 -19.77 6.50
N LEU A 203 0.64 -20.13 7.18
CA LEU A 203 -0.69 -20.19 6.58
C LEU A 203 -1.14 -18.80 6.10
N VAL A 204 -0.94 -17.76 6.92
CA VAL A 204 -1.23 -16.36 6.54
C VAL A 204 -0.40 -15.94 5.33
N ALA A 205 0.89 -16.27 5.29
CA ALA A 205 1.76 -15.96 4.16
C ALA A 205 1.30 -16.64 2.87
N ILE A 206 1.01 -17.95 2.92
CA ILE A 206 0.54 -18.73 1.76
C ILE A 206 -0.77 -18.15 1.22
N THR A 207 -1.74 -17.87 2.09
CA THR A 207 -3.01 -17.28 1.66
C THR A 207 -2.85 -15.87 1.09
N SER A 208 -1.88 -15.09 1.58
CA SER A 208 -1.57 -13.77 1.05
C SER A 208 -0.89 -13.80 -0.33
N CYS A 209 -0.24 -14.92 -0.70
CA CYS A 209 0.39 -15.09 -2.00
C CYS A 209 -0.62 -15.31 -3.15
N ILE A 210 -1.88 -15.65 -2.86
CA ILE A 210 -2.87 -15.96 -3.91
C ILE A 210 -3.02 -14.81 -4.89
N LEU A 211 -3.24 -13.59 -4.40
CA LEU A 211 -3.45 -12.42 -5.24
C LEU A 211 -2.20 -12.04 -6.08
N PRO A 212 -0.99 -11.95 -5.51
CA PRO A 212 0.22 -11.76 -6.30
C PRO A 212 0.48 -12.88 -7.30
N ALA A 213 0.26 -14.14 -6.92
CA ALA A 213 0.50 -15.30 -7.80
C ALA A 213 -0.32 -15.22 -9.09
N LEU A 214 -1.58 -14.79 -9.02
CA LEU A 214 -2.42 -14.59 -10.20
C LEU A 214 -1.79 -13.59 -11.19
N TRP A 215 -1.25 -12.48 -10.68
CA TRP A 215 -0.56 -11.52 -11.54
C TRP A 215 0.76 -12.07 -12.09
N TYR A 216 1.59 -12.73 -11.26
CA TYR A 216 2.84 -13.32 -11.74
C TYR A 216 2.63 -14.37 -12.83
N ILE A 217 1.57 -15.19 -12.72
CA ILE A 217 1.21 -16.16 -13.76
C ILE A 217 0.82 -15.45 -15.06
N ALA A 218 -0.04 -14.43 -14.99
CA ALA A 218 -0.44 -13.65 -16.16
C ALA A 218 0.75 -12.92 -16.81
N ALA A 219 1.63 -12.34 -16.00
CA ALA A 219 2.85 -11.67 -16.44
C ALA A 219 3.84 -12.64 -17.12
N TYR A 220 3.98 -13.85 -16.58
CA TYR A 220 4.80 -14.90 -17.19
C TYR A 220 4.21 -15.36 -18.54
N GLN A 221 2.90 -15.57 -18.62
CA GLN A 221 2.25 -15.95 -19.87
C GLN A 221 2.45 -14.92 -20.98
N GLN A 222 2.58 -13.64 -20.63
CA GLN A 222 2.78 -12.56 -21.61
C GLN A 222 4.27 -12.31 -21.93
N GLY A 223 5.16 -12.35 -20.94
CA GLY A 223 6.56 -11.95 -21.04
C GLY A 223 7.56 -13.11 -21.16
N GLY A 224 7.14 -14.34 -20.87
CA GLY A 224 7.99 -15.52 -20.94
C GLY A 224 9.29 -15.41 -20.15
N ASP A 225 10.37 -15.97 -20.70
CA ASP A 225 11.69 -16.00 -20.06
C ASP A 225 12.31 -14.61 -19.88
N ASN A 226 11.96 -13.65 -20.73
CA ASN A 226 12.41 -12.27 -20.60
C ASN A 226 11.89 -11.63 -19.29
N PHE A 227 10.66 -11.93 -18.89
CA PHE A 227 10.11 -11.46 -17.62
C PHE A 227 10.82 -12.11 -16.42
N ILE A 228 11.08 -13.43 -16.47
CA ILE A 228 11.80 -14.13 -15.39
C ILE A 228 13.19 -13.55 -15.18
N SER A 229 13.95 -13.33 -16.25
CA SER A 229 15.33 -12.80 -16.17
C SER A 229 15.41 -11.38 -15.57
N LEU A 230 14.29 -10.64 -15.57
CA LEU A 230 14.20 -9.30 -14.98
C LEU A 230 13.80 -9.31 -13.49
N VAL A 231 13.10 -10.36 -13.06
CA VAL A 231 12.58 -10.46 -11.68
C VAL A 231 13.51 -11.27 -10.78
N MET A 232 14.32 -12.17 -11.35
CA MET A 232 15.35 -12.95 -10.64
C MET A 232 16.70 -12.26 -10.68
#